data_151ac0c1376fc0d50f34d6438669caf4
#
_entry.id   151ac0c1376fc0d50f34d6438669caf4
#
_cell.length_a   1.000
_cell.length_b   1.000
_cell.length_c   1.000
_cell.angle_alpha   90.00
_cell.angle_beta   90.00
_cell.angle_gamma   90.00
#
_symmetry.space_group_name_H-M   'P 1'
#
loop_
_entity.id
_entity.type
_entity.pdbx_description
1 polymer ?
#
loop_
_entity_poly.entity_id
_entity_poly.type
_entity_poly.pdbx_seq_one_letter_code
_entity_poly.pdbx_strand_id
1 'polypeptide(L)'
;MQTRQNEAGFTLIGMLIAVGIVAILALIAVPKFTSAIASANTARIQSDLSTLNTAIAVYEIDNGKAPKEISDLKDYLQSTDIKPPTGDCYMEGKTVKLEATAYTIDQANSQALCNGKAVGAFYKEKK
;
A
#
# COMPACT_ATOMS: atom_id res chain seq x y z
N MET A 1 -52.82 -6.13 19.19
CA MET A 1 -52.57 -7.18 18.18
C MET A 1 -52.67 -6.73 16.74
N GLN A 2 -53.07 -5.52 16.46
CA GLN A 2 -53.12 -4.99 15.09
C GLN A 2 -51.80 -4.42 14.58
N THR A 3 -50.82 -4.27 15.43
CA THR A 3 -49.50 -3.68 15.09
C THR A 3 -48.58 -4.62 14.29
N ARG A 4 -48.83 -5.91 14.27
CA ARG A 4 -47.96 -6.88 13.57
C ARG A 4 -48.14 -6.92 12.06
N GLN A 5 -49.31 -6.55 11.55
CA GLN A 5 -49.56 -6.55 10.10
C GLN A 5 -48.90 -5.37 9.39
N ASN A 6 -48.71 -4.24 10.08
CA ASN A 6 -48.01 -3.07 9.52
C ASN A 6 -46.49 -3.24 9.49
N GLU A 7 -45.95 -4.09 10.37
CA GLU A 7 -44.49 -4.37 10.40
C GLU A 7 -44.03 -5.21 9.20
N ALA A 8 -44.83 -6.13 8.69
CA ALA A 8 -44.48 -6.96 7.54
C ALA A 8 -44.44 -6.15 6.22
N GLY A 9 -45.38 -5.20 6.02
CA GLY A 9 -45.39 -4.29 4.87
C GLY A 9 -44.25 -3.28 4.91
N PHE A 10 -43.91 -2.80 6.11
CA PHE A 10 -42.77 -1.92 6.32
C PHE A 10 -41.45 -2.61 5.95
N THR A 11 -41.25 -3.89 6.34
CA THR A 11 -40.00 -4.61 6.08
C THR A 11 -39.71 -4.79 4.59
N LEU A 12 -40.69 -5.06 3.75
CA LEU A 12 -40.47 -5.30 2.32
C LEU A 12 -40.07 -4.02 1.57
N ILE A 13 -40.82 -2.95 1.71
CA ILE A 13 -40.52 -1.65 1.09
C ILE A 13 -39.29 -1.02 1.74
N GLY A 14 -39.18 -1.10 3.07
CA GLY A 14 -38.03 -0.58 3.81
C GLY A 14 -36.72 -1.24 3.42
N MET A 15 -36.70 -2.54 3.20
CA MET A 15 -35.52 -3.28 2.71
C MET A 15 -35.13 -2.86 1.29
N LEU A 16 -36.09 -2.68 0.40
CA LEU A 16 -35.84 -2.22 -0.97
C LEU A 16 -35.23 -0.81 -0.99
N ILE A 17 -35.78 0.10 -0.19
CA ILE A 17 -35.26 1.48 -0.05
C ILE A 17 -33.87 1.45 0.56
N ALA A 18 -33.65 0.68 1.61
CA ALA A 18 -32.34 0.55 2.27
C ALA A 18 -31.26 0.06 1.29
N VAL A 19 -31.53 -0.98 0.52
CA VAL A 19 -30.63 -1.49 -0.52
C VAL A 19 -30.36 -0.45 -1.59
N GLY A 20 -31.37 0.29 -2.01
CA GLY A 20 -31.24 1.38 -2.98
C GLY A 20 -30.30 2.50 -2.48
N ILE A 21 -30.46 2.91 -1.23
CA ILE A 21 -29.58 3.93 -0.60
C ILE A 21 -28.14 3.42 -0.49
N VAL A 22 -27.94 2.19 -0.04
CA VAL A 22 -26.60 1.58 0.05
C VAL A 22 -25.94 1.49 -1.32
N ALA A 23 -26.68 1.14 -2.36
CA ALA A 23 -26.17 1.10 -3.74
C ALA A 23 -25.65 2.47 -4.22
N ILE A 24 -26.39 3.54 -3.93
CA ILE A 24 -25.98 4.91 -4.28
C ILE A 24 -24.73 5.32 -3.52
N LEU A 25 -24.69 5.05 -2.21
CA LEU A 25 -23.52 5.36 -1.38
C LEU A 25 -22.28 4.56 -1.81
N ALA A 26 -22.45 3.30 -2.22
CA ALA A 26 -21.38 2.46 -2.72
C ALA A 26 -20.71 3.04 -3.97
N LEU A 27 -21.48 3.61 -4.90
CA LEU A 27 -20.96 4.25 -6.12
C LEU A 27 -19.99 5.41 -5.81
N ILE A 28 -20.22 6.12 -4.72
CA ILE A 28 -19.37 7.24 -4.29
C ILE A 28 -18.17 6.74 -3.47
N ALA A 29 -18.37 5.72 -2.67
CA ALA A 29 -17.36 5.19 -1.75
C ALA A 29 -16.22 4.46 -2.47
N VAL A 30 -16.53 3.61 -3.45
CA VAL A 30 -15.55 2.74 -4.12
C VAL A 30 -14.35 3.52 -4.69
N PRO A 31 -14.53 4.59 -5.51
CA PRO A 31 -13.38 5.32 -6.07
C PRO A 31 -12.52 6.00 -4.99
N LYS A 32 -13.12 6.43 -3.88
CA LYS A 32 -12.37 7.02 -2.76
C LYS A 32 -11.54 5.98 -2.01
N PHE A 33 -12.05 4.77 -1.83
CA PHE A 33 -11.29 3.69 -1.21
C PHE A 33 -10.09 3.28 -2.06
N THR A 34 -10.21 3.19 -3.36
CA THR A 34 -9.10 2.87 -4.27
C THR A 34 -7.98 3.88 -4.13
N SER A 35 -8.29 5.17 -4.10
CA SER A 35 -7.31 6.23 -3.91
C SER A 35 -6.65 6.19 -2.51
N ALA A 36 -7.43 5.87 -1.49
CA ALA A 36 -6.91 5.72 -0.12
C ALA A 36 -5.95 4.52 -0.01
N ILE A 37 -6.28 3.39 -0.63
CA ILE A 37 -5.41 2.21 -0.69
C ILE A 37 -4.11 2.53 -1.42
N ALA A 38 -4.17 3.21 -2.57
CA ALA A 38 -2.97 3.62 -3.30
C ALA A 38 -2.08 4.55 -2.46
N SER A 39 -2.66 5.48 -1.72
CA SER A 39 -1.92 6.35 -0.79
C SER A 39 -1.27 5.56 0.34
N ALA A 40 -1.99 4.62 0.94
CA ALA A 40 -1.47 3.78 2.02
C ALA A 40 -0.33 2.87 1.53
N ASN A 41 -0.48 2.26 0.36
CA ASN A 41 0.57 1.45 -0.26
C ASN A 41 1.82 2.27 -0.56
N THR A 42 1.65 3.49 -1.07
CA THR A 42 2.76 4.41 -1.34
C THR A 42 3.51 4.77 -0.07
N ALA A 43 2.80 5.12 0.99
CA ALA A 43 3.41 5.43 2.29
C ALA A 43 4.15 4.23 2.88
N ARG A 44 3.60 3.03 2.74
CA ARG A 44 4.25 1.79 3.18
C ARG A 44 5.55 1.54 2.41
N ILE A 45 5.53 1.67 1.07
CA ILE A 45 6.73 1.52 0.24
C ILE A 45 7.81 2.53 0.65
N GLN A 46 7.44 3.79 0.84
CA GLN A 46 8.36 4.83 1.30
C GLN A 46 9.00 4.48 2.65
N SER A 47 8.21 4.01 3.59
CA SER A 47 8.67 3.59 4.92
C SER A 47 9.61 2.38 4.83
N ASP A 48 9.24 1.37 4.07
CA ASP A 48 10.03 0.16 3.89
C ASP A 48 11.38 0.47 3.20
N LEU A 49 11.36 1.26 2.13
CA LEU A 49 12.58 1.66 1.42
C LEU A 49 13.49 2.53 2.30
N SER A 50 12.92 3.41 3.11
CA SER A 50 13.69 4.22 4.07
C SER A 50 14.37 3.35 5.13
N THR A 51 13.65 2.37 5.66
CA THR A 51 14.19 1.40 6.62
C THR A 51 15.32 0.56 6.00
N LEU A 52 15.10 0.07 4.78
CA LEU A 52 16.11 -0.70 4.04
C LEU A 52 17.35 0.15 3.73
N ASN A 53 17.18 1.40 3.31
CA ASN A 53 18.29 2.31 3.05
C ASN A 53 19.12 2.57 4.31
N THR A 54 18.48 2.71 5.46
CA THR A 54 19.17 2.86 6.74
C THR A 54 19.98 1.60 7.08
N ALA A 55 19.40 0.42 6.91
CA ALA A 55 20.08 -0.85 7.12
C ALA A 55 21.27 -1.06 6.17
N ILE A 56 21.12 -0.65 4.91
CA ILE A 56 22.20 -0.67 3.91
C ILE A 56 23.36 0.22 4.35
N ALA A 57 23.07 1.43 4.81
CA ALA A 57 24.10 2.37 5.27
C ALA A 57 24.88 1.82 6.47
N VAL A 58 24.20 1.21 7.44
CA VAL A 58 24.87 0.58 8.60
C VAL A 58 25.69 -0.64 8.17
N TYR A 59 25.15 -1.45 7.28
CA TYR A 59 25.87 -2.61 6.71
C TYR A 59 27.19 -2.18 6.01
N GLU A 60 27.14 -1.08 5.23
CA GLU A 60 28.31 -0.55 4.55
C GLU A 60 29.39 -0.04 5.52
N ILE A 61 28.98 0.61 6.61
CA ILE A 61 29.90 1.06 7.65
C ILE A 61 30.63 -0.12 8.28
N ASP A 62 29.90 -1.20 8.57
CA ASP A 62 30.46 -2.37 9.23
C ASP A 62 31.30 -3.26 8.30
N ASN A 63 30.90 -3.38 7.03
CA ASN A 63 31.49 -4.33 6.07
C ASN A 63 32.35 -3.68 4.99
N GLY A 64 32.31 -2.36 4.85
CA GLY A 64 33.06 -1.60 3.85
C GLY A 64 32.59 -1.78 2.40
N LYS A 65 31.44 -2.40 2.19
CA LYS A 65 30.84 -2.66 0.86
C LYS A 65 29.32 -2.73 0.95
N ALA A 66 28.65 -2.44 -0.16
CA ALA A 66 27.20 -2.58 -0.24
C ALA A 66 26.74 -4.04 -0.17
N PRO A 67 25.60 -4.31 0.49
CA PRO A 67 25.00 -5.65 0.50
C PRO A 67 24.54 -6.05 -0.91
N LYS A 68 24.49 -7.33 -1.20
CA LYS A 68 24.02 -7.86 -2.50
C LYS A 68 22.52 -8.11 -2.51
N GLU A 69 22.01 -8.57 -1.38
CA GLU A 69 20.64 -9.02 -1.22
C GLU A 69 20.06 -8.51 0.10
N ILE A 70 18.73 -8.48 0.18
CA ILE A 70 18.02 -8.12 1.42
C ILE A 70 18.36 -9.09 2.55
N SER A 71 18.63 -10.36 2.25
CA SER A 71 19.05 -11.37 3.22
C SER A 71 20.37 -11.05 3.93
N ASP A 72 21.26 -10.27 3.29
CA ASP A 72 22.50 -9.81 3.91
C ASP A 72 22.25 -8.84 5.07
N LEU A 73 21.08 -8.20 5.08
CA LEU A 73 20.66 -7.22 6.08
C LEU A 73 19.99 -7.84 7.31
N LYS A 74 19.97 -9.16 7.45
CA LYS A 74 19.24 -9.87 8.52
C LYS A 74 19.60 -9.41 9.93
N ASP A 75 20.87 -9.05 10.16
CA ASP A 75 21.36 -8.62 11.47
C ASP A 75 21.12 -7.11 11.71
N TYR A 76 20.70 -6.39 10.70
CA TYR A 76 20.43 -4.94 10.70
C TYR A 76 18.94 -4.60 10.64
N LEU A 77 18.09 -5.60 10.44
CA LEU A 77 16.64 -5.47 10.35
C LEU A 77 15.96 -6.31 11.43
N GLN A 78 14.86 -5.81 11.97
CA GLN A 78 14.06 -6.60 12.90
C GLN A 78 13.41 -7.81 12.23
N SER A 79 13.16 -7.71 10.93
CA SER A 79 12.62 -8.80 10.10
C SER A 79 13.11 -8.67 8.68
N THR A 80 13.56 -9.76 8.08
CA THR A 80 13.91 -9.81 6.65
C THR A 80 12.73 -10.14 5.76
N ASP A 81 11.56 -10.43 6.33
CA ASP A 81 10.34 -10.71 5.57
C ASP A 81 9.58 -9.42 5.21
N ILE A 82 10.31 -8.39 4.80
CA ILE A 82 9.75 -7.14 4.32
C ILE A 82 9.40 -7.32 2.84
N LYS A 83 8.10 -7.25 2.54
CA LYS A 83 7.58 -7.38 1.17
C LYS A 83 6.78 -6.17 0.77
N PRO A 84 6.84 -5.78 -0.51
CA PRO A 84 5.98 -4.72 -1.02
C PRO A 84 4.50 -5.03 -0.83
N PRO A 85 3.65 -4.03 -0.62
CA PRO A 85 2.20 -4.24 -0.60
C PRO A 85 1.70 -4.66 -1.99
N THR A 86 0.52 -5.24 -2.05
CA THR A 86 -0.15 -5.58 -3.31
C THR A 86 -1.17 -4.51 -3.68
N GLY A 87 -1.38 -4.32 -4.98
CA GLY A 87 -2.37 -3.38 -5.50
C GLY A 87 -1.75 -2.09 -6.05
N ASP A 88 -2.56 -1.05 -6.10
CA ASP A 88 -2.14 0.22 -6.67
C ASP A 88 -1.30 1.05 -5.69
N CYS A 89 -0.35 1.79 -6.24
CA CYS A 89 0.43 2.80 -5.54
C CYS A 89 0.64 4.03 -6.43
N TYR A 90 1.15 5.12 -5.88
CA TYR A 90 1.57 6.27 -6.66
C TYR A 90 3.06 6.18 -6.96
N MET A 91 3.40 6.23 -8.22
CA MET A 91 4.77 6.23 -8.72
C MET A 91 4.93 7.32 -9.77
N GLU A 92 5.90 8.21 -9.57
CA GLU A 92 6.17 9.34 -10.48
C GLU A 92 4.91 10.19 -10.78
N GLY A 93 4.09 10.40 -9.76
CA GLY A 93 2.86 11.19 -9.84
C GLY A 93 1.63 10.44 -10.39
N LYS A 94 1.80 9.21 -10.85
CA LYS A 94 0.72 8.42 -11.48
C LYS A 94 0.32 7.23 -10.61
N THR A 95 -0.94 6.80 -10.76
CA THR A 95 -1.39 5.54 -10.16
C THR A 95 -0.88 4.38 -11.01
N VAL A 96 -0.12 3.48 -10.39
CA VAL A 96 0.48 2.31 -11.03
C VAL A 96 0.15 1.08 -10.20
N LYS A 97 -0.22 0.00 -10.86
CA LYS A 97 -0.36 -1.31 -10.20
C LYS A 97 1.03 -1.86 -9.89
N LEU A 98 1.27 -2.16 -8.62
CA LEU A 98 2.54 -2.70 -8.19
C LEU A 98 2.65 -4.17 -8.58
N GLU A 99 3.65 -4.51 -9.39
CA GLU A 99 3.92 -5.87 -9.83
C GLU A 99 5.07 -6.51 -9.06
N ALA A 100 5.89 -5.70 -8.38
CA ALA A 100 7.02 -6.20 -7.60
C ALA A 100 6.54 -7.04 -6.40
N THR A 101 7.12 -8.22 -6.25
CA THR A 101 6.86 -9.14 -5.14
C THR A 101 7.94 -9.08 -4.05
N ALA A 102 9.05 -8.38 -4.32
CA ALA A 102 10.18 -8.23 -3.41
C ALA A 102 10.89 -6.90 -3.65
N TYR A 103 11.50 -6.39 -2.59
CA TYR A 103 12.46 -5.28 -2.69
C TYR A 103 13.80 -5.81 -3.21
N THR A 104 14.53 -4.98 -3.92
CA THR A 104 15.86 -5.28 -4.45
C THR A 104 16.86 -4.25 -3.98
N ILE A 105 18.15 -4.54 -4.11
CA ILE A 105 19.23 -3.64 -3.76
C ILE A 105 19.96 -3.19 -5.02
N ASP A 106 20.13 -1.88 -5.17
CA ASP A 106 21.00 -1.26 -6.14
C ASP A 106 22.37 -1.02 -5.48
N GLN A 107 23.32 -1.92 -5.76
CA GLN A 107 24.67 -1.83 -5.19
C GLN A 107 25.44 -0.61 -5.66
N ALA A 108 25.20 -0.13 -6.89
CA ALA A 108 25.91 1.01 -7.45
C ALA A 108 25.59 2.31 -6.71
N ASN A 109 24.34 2.46 -6.27
CA ASN A 109 23.85 3.65 -5.56
C ASN A 109 23.61 3.42 -4.07
N SER A 110 23.89 2.21 -3.57
CA SER A 110 23.72 1.82 -2.16
C SER A 110 22.33 2.11 -1.62
N GLN A 111 21.30 1.68 -2.36
CA GLN A 111 19.92 1.94 -2.02
C GLN A 111 19.01 0.77 -2.33
N ALA A 112 17.88 0.71 -1.62
CA ALA A 112 16.82 -0.25 -1.90
C ALA A 112 15.88 0.26 -3.01
N LEU A 113 15.39 -0.66 -3.82
CA LEU A 113 14.46 -0.39 -4.90
C LEU A 113 13.17 -1.20 -4.73
N CYS A 114 12.07 -0.61 -5.16
CA CYS A 114 10.80 -1.29 -5.36
C CYS A 114 10.37 -1.10 -6.81
N ASN A 115 10.08 -2.19 -7.50
CA ASN A 115 9.74 -2.15 -8.93
C ASN A 115 10.79 -1.39 -9.79
N GLY A 116 12.06 -1.53 -9.43
CA GLY A 116 13.17 -0.86 -10.09
C GLY A 116 13.30 0.64 -9.78
N LYS A 117 12.55 1.18 -8.83
CA LYS A 117 12.53 2.59 -8.46
C LYS A 117 12.93 2.82 -7.01
N ALA A 118 13.68 3.90 -6.79
CA ALA A 118 14.08 4.34 -5.44
C ALA A 118 12.94 5.06 -4.72
N VAL A 119 13.13 5.32 -3.43
CA VAL A 119 12.12 5.94 -2.56
C VAL A 119 11.57 7.26 -3.10
N GLY A 120 12.39 8.08 -3.74
CA GLY A 120 11.97 9.37 -4.30
C GLY A 120 11.00 9.30 -5.47
N ALA A 121 10.83 8.13 -6.09
CA ALA A 121 9.87 7.94 -7.19
C ALA A 121 8.43 7.70 -6.70
N PHE A 122 8.23 7.39 -5.43
CA PHE A 122 6.93 7.07 -4.86
C PHE A 122 6.27 8.31 -4.27
N TYR A 123 5.53 9.03 -5.09
CA TYR A 123 4.78 10.22 -4.69
C TYR A 123 3.52 10.38 -5.55
N LYS A 124 2.53 11.05 -4.97
CA LYS A 124 1.34 11.51 -5.69
C LYS A 124 1.60 12.93 -6.20
N GLU A 125 1.26 13.18 -7.46
CA GLU A 125 1.33 14.53 -7.99
C GLU A 125 0.39 15.46 -7.22
N LYS A 126 0.92 16.58 -6.77
CA LYS A 126 0.11 17.63 -6.14
C LYS A 126 -0.57 18.46 -7.24
N LYS A 127 -1.88 18.48 -7.17
CA LYS A 127 -2.66 19.41 -8.00
C LYS A 127 -2.60 20.82 -7.44
#